data_2ff137473decac035ca9281f8b2baf92
#
_entry.id   2ff137473decac035ca9281f8b2baf92
#
_cell.length_a   1.000
_cell.length_b   1.000
_cell.length_c   1.000
_cell.angle_alpha   90.00
_cell.angle_beta   90.00
_cell.angle_gamma   90.00
#
_symmetry.space_group_name_H-M   'P 1'
#
loop_
_entity.id
_entity.type
_entity.pdbx_description
1 polymer ?
#
loop_
_entity_poly.entity_id
_entity_poly.type
_entity_poly.pdbx_seq_one_letter_code
_entity_poly.pdbx_strand_id
1 'polypeptide(L)'
;MAHTDPQQLYRLIHTLDHAGFDCFIHVDKKSDLRDYGFESYSLHYSKLTVLQKRYRIRWGDISIVEATLALYRAAMEAGNYDRFVTLSGQDYPIFPNDVLAEKLSAPRVEWIMGNILEPKEYHKVENFYFWKLGRFKKCFTLLFSALGIRKRRYITVDQEKWDVYFAPQWHALSSECVAHILRTLEAHPHILKYFKYAYAPDELLIPTILFNSSEFRVRSLASAFPEDTHYNQKTALHYINYEPCVEILRENRYYEIMSSQKLFCRKVKAGVSDQLMDMIDKANQSERIPQHEHET
;
A
#
# COMPACT_ATOMS: atom_id res chain seq x y z
N MET A 1 1.94 -7.48 1.64
CA MET A 1 3.28 -7.91 1.16
C MET A 1 4.24 -8.06 2.34
N ALA A 2 5.04 -9.13 2.37
CA ALA A 2 5.95 -9.44 3.49
C ALA A 2 7.36 -9.75 2.98
N HIS A 3 8.40 -9.38 3.77
CA HIS A 3 9.80 -9.62 3.43
C HIS A 3 10.70 -9.77 4.67
N THR A 4 10.17 -9.53 5.85
CA THR A 4 10.88 -9.56 7.13
C THR A 4 9.87 -9.76 8.25
N ASP A 5 10.35 -10.04 9.47
CA ASP A 5 9.57 -10.07 10.70
C ASP A 5 8.35 -11.01 10.63
N PRO A 6 8.57 -12.32 10.52
CA PRO A 6 7.47 -13.30 10.48
C PRO A 6 6.56 -13.23 11.71
N GLN A 7 7.11 -12.94 12.89
CA GLN A 7 6.35 -12.81 14.13
C GLN A 7 5.37 -11.63 14.07
N GLN A 8 5.80 -10.49 13.55
CA GLN A 8 4.92 -9.34 13.35
C GLN A 8 3.83 -9.63 12.31
N LEU A 9 4.17 -10.31 11.22
CA LEU A 9 3.19 -10.71 10.22
C LEU A 9 2.16 -11.67 10.81
N TYR A 10 2.58 -12.64 11.63
CA TYR A 10 1.69 -13.54 12.34
C TYR A 10 0.69 -12.76 13.20
N ARG A 11 1.19 -11.83 14.03
CA ARG A 11 0.33 -10.97 14.86
C ARG A 11 -0.67 -10.17 14.02
N LEU A 12 -0.22 -9.52 12.95
CA LEU A 12 -1.08 -8.75 12.07
C LEU A 12 -2.23 -9.59 11.48
N ILE A 13 -1.92 -10.78 10.97
CA ILE A 13 -2.93 -11.65 10.34
C ILE A 13 -3.96 -12.13 11.36
N HIS A 14 -3.52 -12.51 12.56
CA HIS A 14 -4.44 -12.94 13.63
C HIS A 14 -5.28 -11.80 14.17
N THR A 15 -4.72 -10.57 14.25
CA THR A 15 -5.48 -9.38 14.62
C THR A 15 -6.55 -9.04 13.59
N LEU A 16 -6.30 -9.31 12.30
CA LEU A 16 -7.25 -9.10 11.20
C LEU A 16 -8.18 -10.29 10.95
N ASP A 17 -8.16 -11.33 11.79
CA ASP A 17 -9.06 -12.48 11.63
C ASP A 17 -10.51 -12.07 11.88
N HIS A 18 -11.30 -11.97 10.80
CA HIS A 18 -12.66 -11.47 10.85
C HIS A 18 -13.46 -11.97 9.63
N ALA A 19 -14.77 -12.22 9.80
CA ALA A 19 -15.63 -12.78 8.74
C ALA A 19 -15.73 -11.91 7.48
N GLY A 20 -15.46 -10.62 7.60
CA GLY A 20 -15.44 -9.67 6.46
C GLY A 20 -14.08 -9.55 5.77
N PHE A 21 -13.05 -10.25 6.21
CA PHE A 21 -11.69 -10.10 5.69
C PHE A 21 -11.08 -11.41 5.25
N ASP A 22 -10.42 -11.41 4.10
CA ASP A 22 -9.52 -12.48 3.66
C ASP A 22 -8.12 -11.93 3.40
N CYS A 23 -7.09 -12.74 3.65
CA CYS A 23 -5.70 -12.34 3.55
C CYS A 23 -5.00 -12.97 2.35
N PHE A 24 -4.51 -12.15 1.42
CA PHE A 24 -3.67 -12.56 0.30
C PHE A 24 -2.24 -12.08 0.52
N ILE A 25 -1.28 -13.01 0.55
CA ILE A 25 0.10 -12.72 0.95
C ILE A 25 1.07 -13.01 -0.18
N HIS A 26 1.88 -12.02 -0.51
CA HIS A 26 3.11 -12.18 -1.27
C HIS A 26 4.30 -12.05 -0.33
N VAL A 27 5.12 -13.10 -0.22
CA VAL A 27 6.40 -13.07 0.49
C VAL A 27 7.51 -12.82 -0.53
N ASP A 28 8.41 -11.87 -0.24
CA ASP A 28 9.57 -11.59 -1.10
C ASP A 28 10.34 -12.90 -1.39
N LYS A 29 10.68 -13.13 -2.66
CA LYS A 29 11.42 -14.32 -3.08
C LYS A 29 12.80 -14.46 -2.41
N LYS A 30 13.34 -13.39 -1.80
CA LYS A 30 14.58 -13.42 -1.03
C LYS A 30 14.43 -14.04 0.36
N SER A 31 13.20 -14.05 0.91
CA SER A 31 12.90 -14.63 2.22
C SER A 31 12.58 -16.13 2.08
N ASP A 32 12.90 -16.94 3.07
CA ASP A 32 12.48 -18.33 3.12
C ASP A 32 11.02 -18.40 3.60
N LEU A 33 10.15 -19.13 2.88
CA LEU A 33 8.75 -19.31 3.30
C LEU A 33 8.62 -20.08 4.60
N ARG A 34 9.56 -20.97 4.89
CA ARG A 34 9.58 -21.78 6.11
C ARG A 34 9.70 -20.93 7.37
N ASP A 35 10.37 -19.76 7.27
CA ASP A 35 10.51 -18.84 8.40
C ASP A 35 9.16 -18.24 8.84
N TYR A 36 8.15 -18.31 7.98
CA TYR A 36 6.82 -17.73 8.24
C TYR A 36 5.84 -18.74 8.85
N GLY A 37 6.08 -20.05 8.74
CA GLY A 37 5.27 -21.09 9.36
C GLY A 37 3.76 -21.01 9.04
N PHE A 38 3.40 -20.64 7.80
CA PHE A 38 1.99 -20.44 7.42
C PHE A 38 1.09 -21.66 7.65
N GLU A 39 1.65 -22.86 7.67
CA GLU A 39 0.96 -24.10 7.99
C GLU A 39 0.45 -24.17 9.43
N SER A 40 1.01 -23.36 10.32
CA SER A 40 0.57 -23.27 11.73
C SER A 40 -0.43 -22.15 11.99
N TYR A 41 -0.80 -21.36 10.96
CA TYR A 41 -1.77 -20.28 11.11
C TYR A 41 -3.18 -20.84 11.21
N SER A 42 -3.79 -20.69 12.38
CA SER A 42 -5.17 -21.07 12.63
C SER A 42 -6.03 -19.83 12.70
N LEU A 43 -6.78 -19.55 11.63
CA LEU A 43 -7.74 -18.45 11.55
C LEU A 43 -9.15 -19.02 11.72
N HIS A 44 -10.00 -18.29 12.44
CA HIS A 44 -11.38 -18.74 12.71
C HIS A 44 -12.35 -18.30 11.62
N TYR A 45 -12.11 -17.15 11.02
CA TYR A 45 -13.04 -16.50 10.10
C TYR A 45 -12.43 -16.25 8.72
N SER A 46 -11.22 -15.74 8.67
CA SER A 46 -10.55 -15.32 7.45
C SER A 46 -9.91 -16.47 6.69
N LYS A 47 -9.93 -16.40 5.36
CA LYS A 47 -9.10 -17.27 4.52
C LYS A 47 -7.72 -16.65 4.33
N LEU A 48 -6.68 -17.49 4.40
CA LEU A 48 -5.30 -17.11 4.13
C LEU A 48 -4.83 -17.74 2.82
N THR A 49 -4.46 -16.90 1.87
CA THR A 49 -3.90 -17.33 0.58
C THR A 49 -2.48 -16.79 0.43
N VAL A 50 -1.50 -17.69 0.35
CA VAL A 50 -0.10 -17.34 0.09
C VAL A 50 0.22 -17.58 -1.38
N LEU A 51 0.66 -16.55 -2.10
CA LEU A 51 0.96 -16.65 -3.52
C LEU A 51 2.16 -17.56 -3.78
N GLN A 52 1.96 -18.56 -4.66
CA GLN A 52 3.04 -19.46 -5.09
C GLN A 52 4.07 -18.73 -5.95
N LYS A 53 3.60 -17.88 -6.88
CA LYS A 53 4.47 -17.04 -7.69
C LYS A 53 4.97 -15.87 -6.88
N ARG A 54 6.27 -15.89 -6.54
CA ARG A 54 6.91 -14.84 -5.75
C ARG A 54 7.87 -14.02 -6.60
N TYR A 55 7.86 -12.71 -6.37
CA TYR A 55 8.75 -11.74 -7.00
C TYR A 55 9.92 -11.43 -6.07
N ARG A 56 11.10 -11.19 -6.65
CA ARG A 56 12.25 -10.67 -5.92
C ARG A 56 12.12 -9.16 -5.83
N ILE A 57 11.62 -8.67 -4.71
CA ILE A 57 11.35 -7.25 -4.53
C ILE A 57 12.66 -6.47 -4.36
N ARG A 58 12.78 -5.38 -5.13
CA ARG A 58 13.81 -4.36 -4.95
C ARG A 58 13.13 -3.04 -4.68
N TRP A 59 13.57 -2.35 -3.63
CA TRP A 59 13.03 -1.04 -3.30
C TRP A 59 13.20 -0.07 -4.48
N GLY A 60 12.13 0.64 -4.83
CA GLY A 60 12.10 1.58 -5.95
C GLY A 60 12.01 0.94 -7.34
N ASP A 61 11.95 -0.39 -7.46
CA ASP A 61 11.83 -1.12 -8.73
C ASP A 61 10.37 -1.53 -9.02
N ILE A 62 10.06 -1.75 -10.28
CA ILE A 62 8.76 -2.23 -10.78
C ILE A 62 8.30 -3.54 -10.11
N SER A 63 9.20 -4.30 -9.51
CA SER A 63 8.89 -5.58 -8.86
C SER A 63 7.86 -5.47 -7.73
N ILE A 64 7.76 -4.30 -7.07
CA ILE A 64 6.70 -4.04 -6.07
C ILE A 64 5.34 -3.98 -6.75
N VAL A 65 5.25 -3.26 -7.86
CA VAL A 65 4.02 -3.17 -8.68
C VAL A 65 3.62 -4.55 -9.20
N GLU A 66 4.58 -5.32 -9.74
CA GLU A 66 4.33 -6.67 -10.25
C GLU A 66 3.74 -7.59 -9.16
N ALA A 67 4.23 -7.49 -7.92
CA ALA A 67 3.71 -8.23 -6.78
C ALA A 67 2.30 -7.75 -6.37
N THR A 68 2.06 -6.43 -6.33
CA THR A 68 0.74 -5.85 -6.03
C THR A 68 -0.31 -6.29 -7.05
N LEU A 69 0.02 -6.21 -8.35
CA LEU A 69 -0.89 -6.65 -9.42
C LEU A 69 -1.16 -8.16 -9.37
N ALA A 70 -0.18 -8.96 -8.96
CA ALA A 70 -0.38 -10.40 -8.76
C ALA A 70 -1.32 -10.69 -7.59
N LEU A 71 -1.21 -9.94 -6.48
CA LEU A 71 -2.14 -10.02 -5.35
C LEU A 71 -3.56 -9.63 -5.77
N TYR A 72 -3.73 -8.56 -6.54
CA TYR A 72 -5.04 -8.14 -7.05
C TYR A 72 -5.68 -9.22 -7.92
N ARG A 73 -4.93 -9.80 -8.88
CA ARG A 73 -5.46 -10.87 -9.71
C ARG A 73 -5.87 -12.09 -8.89
N ALA A 74 -5.00 -12.54 -7.98
CA ALA A 74 -5.30 -13.69 -7.14
C ALA A 74 -6.56 -13.47 -6.28
N ALA A 75 -6.75 -12.28 -5.74
CA ALA A 75 -7.94 -11.96 -4.96
C ALA A 75 -9.19 -11.86 -5.84
N MET A 76 -9.09 -11.21 -7.01
CA MET A 76 -10.21 -11.15 -7.97
C MET A 76 -10.65 -12.53 -8.48
N GLU A 77 -9.70 -13.47 -8.63
CA GLU A 77 -9.97 -14.85 -9.05
C GLU A 77 -10.56 -15.71 -7.92
N ALA A 78 -10.22 -15.39 -6.65
CA ALA A 78 -10.63 -16.18 -5.49
C ALA A 78 -12.08 -15.91 -5.04
N GLY A 79 -12.65 -14.74 -5.35
CA GLY A 79 -14.01 -14.41 -4.94
C GLY A 79 -14.41 -12.96 -5.21
N ASN A 80 -15.62 -12.62 -4.77
CA ASN A 80 -16.17 -11.29 -4.89
C ASN A 80 -15.83 -10.50 -3.62
N TYR A 81 -14.89 -9.60 -3.72
CA TYR A 81 -14.49 -8.68 -2.65
C TYR A 81 -14.90 -7.26 -3.02
N ASP A 82 -15.49 -6.54 -2.09
CA ASP A 82 -15.88 -5.15 -2.29
C ASP A 82 -14.67 -4.21 -2.26
N ARG A 83 -13.64 -4.56 -1.47
CA ARG A 83 -12.50 -3.69 -1.18
C ARG A 83 -11.17 -4.46 -1.13
N PHE A 84 -10.13 -3.86 -1.70
CA PHE A 84 -8.77 -4.37 -1.72
C PHE A 84 -7.87 -3.41 -0.93
N VAL A 85 -7.37 -3.84 0.21
CA VAL A 85 -6.53 -3.04 1.11
C VAL A 85 -5.07 -3.45 0.97
N THR A 86 -4.22 -2.51 0.60
CA THR A 86 -2.78 -2.77 0.45
C THR A 86 -2.05 -2.55 1.77
N LEU A 87 -1.51 -3.63 2.33
CA LEU A 87 -0.75 -3.63 3.58
C LEU A 87 0.64 -4.28 3.42
N SER A 88 1.51 -4.00 4.36
CA SER A 88 2.76 -4.75 4.56
C SER A 88 2.74 -5.51 5.88
N GLY A 89 3.68 -6.45 6.05
CA GLY A 89 3.84 -7.16 7.32
C GLY A 89 4.31 -6.28 8.51
N GLN A 90 4.55 -5.00 8.28
CA GLN A 90 4.97 -4.03 9.30
C GLN A 90 3.88 -2.98 9.61
N ASP A 91 2.65 -3.26 9.24
CA ASP A 91 1.49 -2.42 9.53
C ASP A 91 0.70 -3.01 10.71
N TYR A 92 -0.12 -2.18 11.36
CA TYR A 92 -1.01 -2.63 12.43
C TYR A 92 -2.33 -1.86 12.39
N PRO A 93 -3.50 -2.52 12.60
CA PRO A 93 -4.79 -1.85 12.63
C PRO A 93 -4.91 -0.98 13.89
N ILE A 94 -5.55 0.19 13.75
CA ILE A 94 -5.78 1.12 14.86
C ILE A 94 -7.17 0.88 15.49
N PHE A 95 -8.14 0.46 14.67
CA PHE A 95 -9.52 0.22 15.08
C PHE A 95 -9.85 -1.28 15.17
N PRO A 96 -10.93 -1.63 15.92
CA PRO A 96 -11.50 -2.97 15.87
C PRO A 96 -11.93 -3.37 14.46
N ASN A 97 -11.93 -4.67 14.15
CA ASN A 97 -12.22 -5.17 12.81
C ASN A 97 -13.61 -4.78 12.29
N ASP A 98 -14.64 -4.76 13.17
CA ASP A 98 -16.00 -4.33 12.80
C ASP A 98 -16.01 -2.87 12.33
N VAL A 99 -15.31 -1.98 13.05
CA VAL A 99 -15.17 -0.56 12.70
C VAL A 99 -14.36 -0.39 11.42
N LEU A 100 -13.30 -1.18 11.23
CA LEU A 100 -12.54 -1.19 9.98
C LEU A 100 -13.40 -1.63 8.80
N ALA A 101 -14.19 -2.69 8.96
CA ALA A 101 -15.09 -3.19 7.93
C ALA A 101 -16.13 -2.12 7.56
N GLU A 102 -16.75 -1.48 8.54
CA GLU A 102 -17.71 -0.39 8.33
C GLU A 102 -17.07 0.78 7.58
N LYS A 103 -15.93 1.31 8.06
CA LYS A 103 -15.25 2.43 7.42
C LYS A 103 -14.81 2.12 5.98
N LEU A 104 -14.32 0.91 5.74
CA LEU A 104 -13.86 0.47 4.43
C LEU A 104 -15.01 0.14 3.47
N SER A 105 -16.21 -0.15 3.96
CA SER A 105 -17.40 -0.43 3.15
C SER A 105 -18.04 0.81 2.52
N ALA A 106 -17.57 2.03 2.86
CA ALA A 106 -18.10 3.28 2.32
C ALA A 106 -18.20 3.22 0.78
N PRO A 107 -19.42 3.32 0.21
CA PRO A 107 -19.61 3.16 -1.22
C PRO A 107 -18.99 4.31 -2.00
N ARG A 108 -18.42 4.00 -3.15
CA ARG A 108 -17.83 4.99 -4.07
C ARG A 108 -16.74 5.89 -3.48
N VAL A 109 -16.05 5.43 -2.46
CA VAL A 109 -14.86 6.10 -1.90
C VAL A 109 -13.63 5.26 -2.19
N GLU A 110 -12.66 5.81 -2.91
CA GLU A 110 -11.34 5.21 -3.08
C GLU A 110 -10.39 5.83 -2.05
N TRP A 111 -9.92 5.00 -1.14
CA TRP A 111 -8.98 5.41 -0.08
C TRP A 111 -7.57 5.58 -0.66
N ILE A 112 -7.44 6.55 -1.54
CA ILE A 112 -6.17 6.98 -2.13
C ILE A 112 -6.13 8.51 -2.15
N MET A 113 -4.95 9.06 -1.90
CA MET A 113 -4.70 10.48 -1.95
C MET A 113 -3.43 10.72 -2.76
N GLY A 114 -3.44 11.67 -3.69
CA GLY A 114 -2.29 11.91 -4.55
C GLY A 114 -2.28 13.30 -5.17
N ASN A 115 -1.15 13.62 -5.80
CA ASN A 115 -0.94 14.85 -6.54
C ASN A 115 -0.44 14.56 -7.95
N ILE A 116 -0.67 15.50 -8.86
CA ILE A 116 0.11 15.55 -10.09
C ILE A 116 1.60 15.66 -9.71
N LEU A 117 2.44 14.97 -10.46
CA LEU A 117 3.88 14.97 -10.18
C LEU A 117 4.45 16.38 -10.40
N GLU A 118 5.10 16.92 -9.37
CA GLU A 118 5.63 18.29 -9.40
C GLU A 118 6.97 18.38 -10.16
N PRO A 119 7.34 19.56 -10.67
CA PRO A 119 8.60 19.76 -11.41
C PRO A 119 9.85 19.27 -10.71
N LYS A 120 9.94 19.45 -9.38
CA LYS A 120 11.06 18.97 -8.55
C LYS A 120 11.17 17.44 -8.54
N GLU A 121 10.08 16.73 -8.86
CA GLU A 121 9.98 15.28 -8.83
C GLU A 121 10.05 14.63 -10.24
N TYR A 122 10.09 15.42 -11.31
CA TYR A 122 10.11 14.90 -12.68
C TYR A 122 11.27 13.94 -12.95
N HIS A 123 12.38 14.05 -12.18
CA HIS A 123 13.48 13.10 -12.24
C HIS A 123 13.02 11.65 -12.01
N LYS A 124 11.95 11.42 -11.24
CA LYS A 124 11.41 10.07 -10.95
C LYS A 124 10.95 9.35 -12.23
N VAL A 125 10.49 10.08 -13.22
CA VAL A 125 9.95 9.53 -14.47
C VAL A 125 10.80 9.84 -15.70
N GLU A 126 11.50 10.97 -15.75
CA GLU A 126 12.35 11.33 -16.88
C GLU A 126 13.61 10.48 -16.95
N ASN A 127 14.21 10.19 -15.81
CA ASN A 127 15.44 9.42 -15.75
C ASN A 127 15.16 7.91 -15.89
N PHE A 128 16.19 7.19 -16.33
CA PHE A 128 16.18 5.74 -16.38
C PHE A 128 16.87 5.19 -15.11
N TYR A 129 16.14 4.44 -14.29
CA TYR A 129 16.66 3.79 -13.10
C TYR A 129 16.86 2.29 -13.35
N PHE A 130 18.11 1.86 -13.35
CA PHE A 130 18.50 0.47 -13.69
C PHE A 130 18.65 -0.40 -12.43
N TRP A 131 17.59 -0.56 -11.66
CA TRP A 131 17.58 -1.26 -10.36
C TRP A 131 18.16 -2.69 -10.42
N LYS A 132 17.98 -3.39 -11.55
CA LYS A 132 18.44 -4.77 -11.74
C LYS A 132 19.96 -4.88 -11.90
N LEU A 133 20.67 -3.80 -12.19
CA LEU A 133 22.11 -3.79 -12.40
C LEU A 133 22.94 -3.71 -11.09
N GLY A 134 22.31 -3.83 -9.92
CA GLY A 134 22.99 -3.89 -8.63
C GLY A 134 23.93 -2.69 -8.40
N ARG A 135 25.24 -2.96 -8.20
CA ARG A 135 26.26 -1.91 -7.96
C ARG A 135 26.43 -0.94 -9.15
N PHE A 136 26.12 -1.36 -10.36
CA PHE A 136 26.28 -0.54 -11.57
C PHE A 136 25.06 0.38 -11.84
N LYS A 137 23.96 0.26 -11.08
CA LYS A 137 22.73 1.02 -11.30
C LYS A 137 22.95 2.53 -11.40
N LYS A 138 23.75 3.10 -10.50
CA LYS A 138 24.07 4.55 -10.47
C LYS A 138 24.87 4.95 -11.73
N CYS A 139 25.85 4.17 -12.13
CA CYS A 139 26.68 4.45 -13.32
C CYS A 139 25.81 4.57 -14.57
N PHE A 140 24.94 3.60 -14.83
CA PHE A 140 24.07 3.64 -16.00
C PHE A 140 23.03 4.76 -15.94
N THR A 141 22.46 5.02 -14.77
CA THR A 141 21.53 6.16 -14.58
C THR A 141 22.23 7.49 -14.88
N LEU A 142 23.45 7.69 -14.39
CA LEU A 142 24.24 8.88 -14.64
C LEU A 142 24.67 9.01 -16.11
N LEU A 143 25.09 7.90 -16.72
CA LEU A 143 25.47 7.86 -18.15
C LEU A 143 24.30 8.30 -19.03
N PHE A 144 23.11 7.73 -18.85
CA PHE A 144 21.92 8.12 -19.61
C PHE A 144 21.54 9.59 -19.38
N SER A 145 21.64 10.04 -18.14
CA SER A 145 21.38 11.44 -17.80
C SER A 145 22.41 12.39 -18.46
N ALA A 146 23.69 12.03 -18.47
CA ALA A 146 24.76 12.81 -19.10
C ALA A 146 24.63 12.87 -20.64
N LEU A 147 24.15 11.80 -21.25
CA LEU A 147 23.85 11.75 -22.69
C LEU A 147 22.52 12.44 -23.05
N GLY A 148 21.81 13.04 -22.08
CA GLY A 148 20.52 13.69 -22.33
C GLY A 148 19.38 12.72 -22.67
N ILE A 149 19.57 11.41 -22.45
CA ILE A 149 18.57 10.39 -22.75
C ILE A 149 17.52 10.43 -21.64
N ARG A 150 16.32 10.93 -21.96
CA ARG A 150 15.22 11.09 -21.02
C ARG A 150 13.92 10.54 -21.57
N LYS A 151 13.02 10.11 -20.67
CA LYS A 151 11.65 9.76 -21.01
C LYS A 151 10.77 11.01 -21.02
N ARG A 152 9.64 10.91 -21.70
CA ARG A 152 8.60 11.96 -21.63
C ARG A 152 8.02 12.02 -20.22
N ARG A 153 7.54 13.18 -19.78
CA ARG A 153 6.89 13.41 -18.46
C ARG A 153 5.43 12.97 -18.43
N TYR A 154 4.93 12.43 -19.51
CA TYR A 154 3.55 12.01 -19.70
C TYR A 154 3.50 10.68 -20.45
N ILE A 155 2.38 10.02 -20.38
CA ILE A 155 2.07 8.81 -21.13
C ILE A 155 0.98 9.17 -22.15
N THR A 156 1.06 8.61 -23.36
CA THR A 156 -0.04 8.73 -24.33
C THR A 156 -0.86 7.45 -24.28
N VAL A 157 -2.15 7.58 -23.98
CA VAL A 157 -3.12 6.49 -23.94
C VAL A 157 -4.31 6.89 -24.81
N ASP A 158 -4.65 6.10 -25.83
CA ASP A 158 -5.75 6.38 -26.77
C ASP A 158 -5.70 7.79 -27.38
N GLN A 159 -4.47 8.23 -27.74
CA GLN A 159 -4.16 9.56 -28.27
C GLN A 159 -4.29 10.72 -27.25
N GLU A 160 -4.73 10.45 -26.02
CA GLU A 160 -4.78 11.42 -24.95
C GLU A 160 -3.46 11.48 -24.18
N LYS A 161 -3.12 12.66 -23.71
CA LYS A 161 -1.98 12.88 -22.83
C LYS A 161 -2.38 12.64 -21.38
N TRP A 162 -1.82 11.61 -20.76
CA TRP A 162 -1.96 11.36 -19.34
C TRP A 162 -0.81 11.99 -18.56
N ASP A 163 -1.14 12.83 -17.61
CA ASP A 163 -0.16 13.35 -16.66
C ASP A 163 0.20 12.27 -15.64
N VAL A 164 1.44 12.33 -15.12
CA VAL A 164 1.89 11.39 -14.09
C VAL A 164 1.49 11.91 -12.71
N TYR A 165 0.91 11.04 -11.91
CA TYR A 165 0.50 11.32 -10.53
C TYR A 165 1.35 10.54 -9.54
N PHE A 166 1.52 11.11 -8.36
CA PHE A 166 2.15 10.51 -7.20
C PHE A 166 1.10 10.29 -6.10
N ALA A 167 1.14 9.12 -5.47
CA ALA A 167 0.46 8.81 -4.21
C ALA A 167 1.28 7.83 -3.39
N PRO A 168 1.22 7.88 -2.05
CA PRO A 168 1.78 6.81 -1.23
C PRO A 168 1.23 5.44 -1.63
N GLN A 169 2.05 4.41 -1.53
CA GLN A 169 1.72 3.03 -1.94
C GLN A 169 0.46 2.46 -1.25
N TRP A 170 0.10 3.01 -0.09
CA TRP A 170 -0.91 2.46 0.82
C TRP A 170 -2.29 3.00 0.49
N HIS A 171 -3.16 2.13 -0.01
CA HIS A 171 -4.50 2.49 -0.43
C HIS A 171 -5.49 1.33 -0.20
N ALA A 172 -6.78 1.67 -0.16
CA ALA A 172 -7.86 0.69 -0.22
C ALA A 172 -8.80 1.07 -1.37
N LEU A 173 -8.89 0.18 -2.36
CA LEU A 173 -9.59 0.42 -3.61
C LEU A 173 -10.80 -0.52 -3.75
N SER A 174 -11.86 -0.05 -4.37
CA SER A 174 -13.02 -0.87 -4.69
C SER A 174 -12.68 -1.94 -5.75
N SER A 175 -13.51 -2.97 -5.83
CA SER A 175 -13.41 -4.01 -6.86
C SER A 175 -13.47 -3.42 -8.28
N GLU A 176 -14.36 -2.45 -8.50
CA GLU A 176 -14.47 -1.73 -9.78
C GLU A 176 -13.16 -1.02 -10.15
N CYS A 177 -12.56 -0.36 -9.16
CA CYS A 177 -11.31 0.37 -9.31
C CYS A 177 -10.14 -0.58 -9.65
N VAL A 178 -10.01 -1.69 -8.92
CA VAL A 178 -8.98 -2.71 -9.19
C VAL A 178 -9.19 -3.35 -10.57
N ALA A 179 -10.43 -3.68 -10.93
CA ALA A 179 -10.77 -4.19 -12.25
C ALA A 179 -10.43 -3.18 -13.36
N HIS A 180 -10.67 -1.88 -13.14
CA HIS A 180 -10.27 -0.82 -14.07
C HIS A 180 -8.75 -0.80 -14.26
N ILE A 181 -7.96 -0.83 -13.17
CA ILE A 181 -6.50 -0.86 -13.24
C ILE A 181 -6.01 -2.05 -14.08
N LEU A 182 -6.53 -3.26 -13.80
CA LEU A 182 -6.10 -4.47 -14.49
C LEU A 182 -6.46 -4.42 -15.98
N ARG A 183 -7.70 -4.04 -16.34
CA ARG A 183 -8.13 -3.88 -17.74
C ARG A 183 -7.31 -2.82 -18.48
N THR A 184 -7.05 -1.68 -17.86
CA THR A 184 -6.22 -0.61 -18.46
C THR A 184 -4.83 -1.10 -18.78
N LEU A 185 -4.20 -1.87 -17.89
CA LEU A 185 -2.85 -2.42 -18.11
C LEU A 185 -2.83 -3.55 -19.16
N GLU A 186 -3.91 -4.28 -19.30
CA GLU A 186 -4.07 -5.29 -20.37
C GLU A 186 -4.23 -4.63 -21.75
N ALA A 187 -5.10 -3.63 -21.85
CA ALA A 187 -5.31 -2.88 -23.08
C ALA A 187 -4.08 -2.03 -23.47
N HIS A 188 -3.36 -1.51 -22.50
CA HIS A 188 -2.26 -0.57 -22.71
C HIS A 188 -0.95 -1.03 -22.01
N PRO A 189 -0.32 -2.14 -22.44
CA PRO A 189 0.87 -2.68 -21.78
C PRO A 189 2.09 -1.76 -21.82
N HIS A 190 2.07 -0.72 -22.66
CA HIS A 190 3.11 0.30 -22.71
C HIS A 190 3.13 1.18 -21.44
N ILE A 191 2.03 1.29 -20.68
CA ILE A 191 2.00 1.97 -19.38
C ILE A 191 2.98 1.30 -18.42
N LEU A 192 2.90 -0.04 -18.29
CA LEU A 192 3.82 -0.78 -17.43
C LEU A 192 5.28 -0.66 -17.91
N LYS A 193 5.49 -0.64 -19.24
CA LYS A 193 6.83 -0.44 -19.82
C LYS A 193 7.39 0.94 -19.50
N TYR A 194 6.55 1.98 -19.51
CA TYR A 194 6.96 3.33 -19.15
C TYR A 194 7.48 3.40 -17.70
N PHE A 195 6.78 2.78 -16.75
CA PHE A 195 7.16 2.79 -15.33
C PHE A 195 8.29 1.81 -14.98
N LYS A 196 8.64 0.87 -15.86
CA LYS A 196 9.68 -0.16 -15.61
C LYS A 196 11.03 0.43 -15.16
N TYR A 197 11.37 1.60 -15.64
CA TYR A 197 12.62 2.30 -15.31
C TYR A 197 12.37 3.60 -14.53
N ALA A 198 11.21 3.79 -13.94
CA ALA A 198 10.92 4.91 -13.07
C ALA A 198 11.52 4.71 -11.68
N TYR A 199 11.59 5.78 -10.90
CA TYR A 199 11.91 5.73 -9.48
C TYR A 199 10.61 5.54 -8.68
N ALA A 200 10.57 4.51 -7.83
CA ALA A 200 9.40 4.18 -7.00
C ALA A 200 8.08 4.07 -7.81
N PRO A 201 8.00 3.16 -8.80
CA PRO A 201 6.83 3.02 -9.67
C PRO A 201 5.56 2.57 -8.91
N ASP A 202 5.69 2.01 -7.72
CA ASP A 202 4.62 1.66 -6.79
C ASP A 202 3.86 2.90 -6.27
N GLU A 203 4.52 4.07 -6.24
CA GLU A 203 3.92 5.35 -5.88
C GLU A 203 3.41 6.15 -7.10
N LEU A 204 3.61 5.66 -8.32
CA LEU A 204 3.34 6.40 -9.55
C LEU A 204 2.31 5.71 -10.47
N LEU A 205 2.39 4.40 -10.67
CA LEU A 205 1.61 3.71 -11.70
C LEU A 205 0.10 3.72 -11.38
N ILE A 206 -0.28 3.24 -10.21
CA ILE A 206 -1.69 3.16 -9.79
C ILE A 206 -2.33 4.55 -9.74
N PRO A 207 -1.75 5.56 -9.05
CA PRO A 207 -2.33 6.90 -9.05
C PRO A 207 -2.41 7.52 -10.46
N THR A 208 -1.43 7.26 -11.34
CA THR A 208 -1.51 7.76 -12.72
C THR A 208 -2.72 7.19 -13.46
N ILE A 209 -3.02 5.91 -13.32
CA ILE A 209 -4.22 5.32 -13.95
C ILE A 209 -5.50 5.93 -13.36
N LEU A 210 -5.58 6.04 -12.05
CA LEU A 210 -6.81 6.47 -11.38
C LEU A 210 -7.10 7.95 -11.57
N PHE A 211 -6.11 8.81 -11.45
CA PHE A 211 -6.32 10.25 -11.52
C PHE A 211 -6.44 10.79 -12.97
N ASN A 212 -6.10 10.02 -13.99
CA ASN A 212 -6.46 10.30 -15.38
C ASN A 212 -7.85 9.74 -15.75
N SER A 213 -8.49 8.92 -14.90
CA SER A 213 -9.89 8.56 -15.03
C SER A 213 -10.77 9.57 -14.28
N SER A 214 -11.68 10.25 -14.98
CA SER A 214 -12.61 11.21 -14.35
C SER A 214 -13.46 10.56 -13.27
N GLU A 215 -13.89 9.32 -13.47
CA GLU A 215 -14.69 8.57 -12.51
C GLU A 215 -13.95 8.31 -11.20
N PHE A 216 -12.74 7.71 -11.26
CA PHE A 216 -12.02 7.34 -10.04
C PHE A 216 -11.34 8.52 -9.37
N ARG A 217 -11.02 9.56 -10.14
CA ARG A 217 -10.48 10.81 -9.59
C ARG A 217 -11.46 11.49 -8.62
N VAL A 218 -12.75 11.57 -8.96
CA VAL A 218 -13.76 12.19 -8.10
C VAL A 218 -14.15 11.31 -6.92
N ARG A 219 -13.90 10.00 -6.99
CA ARG A 219 -14.10 9.03 -5.90
C ARG A 219 -12.94 8.99 -4.92
N SER A 220 -11.78 9.50 -5.29
CA SER A 220 -10.57 9.54 -4.45
C SER A 220 -10.69 10.58 -3.34
N LEU A 221 -10.09 10.32 -2.18
CA LEU A 221 -10.16 11.21 -1.03
C LEU A 221 -9.57 12.59 -1.29
N ALA A 222 -8.47 12.65 -2.03
CA ALA A 222 -7.91 13.89 -2.53
C ALA A 222 -7.04 13.63 -3.76
N SER A 223 -7.10 14.56 -4.73
CA SER A 223 -6.26 14.55 -5.92
C SER A 223 -5.36 15.79 -6.04
N ALA A 224 -5.29 16.60 -4.98
CA ALA A 224 -4.39 17.73 -4.84
C ALA A 224 -4.15 18.04 -3.35
N PHE A 225 -2.94 18.46 -3.01
CA PHE A 225 -2.55 18.90 -1.67
C PHE A 225 -1.82 20.25 -1.78
N PRO A 226 -1.89 21.12 -0.75
CA PRO A 226 -0.98 22.25 -0.61
C PRO A 226 0.48 21.76 -0.59
N GLU A 227 1.41 22.62 -1.05
CA GLU A 227 2.83 22.27 -1.20
C GLU A 227 3.48 21.81 0.11
N ASP A 228 3.11 22.44 1.23
CA ASP A 228 3.65 22.17 2.58
C ASP A 228 2.90 21.08 3.35
N THR A 229 2.05 20.29 2.67
CA THR A 229 1.30 19.24 3.34
C THR A 229 2.23 18.17 3.92
N HIS A 230 2.12 17.93 5.22
CA HIS A 230 2.88 16.89 5.93
C HIS A 230 2.62 15.50 5.35
N TYR A 231 3.63 14.61 5.35
CA TYR A 231 3.52 13.27 4.76
C TYR A 231 2.34 12.46 5.34
N ASN A 232 2.12 12.52 6.65
CA ASN A 232 0.96 11.88 7.31
C ASN A 232 -0.39 12.33 6.75
N GLN A 233 -0.50 13.59 6.32
CA GLN A 233 -1.72 14.11 5.74
C GLN A 233 -1.92 13.67 4.29
N LYS A 234 -0.86 13.22 3.60
CA LYS A 234 -0.89 12.67 2.23
C LYS A 234 -1.25 11.19 2.19
N THR A 235 -1.24 10.49 3.33
CA THR A 235 -1.60 9.07 3.41
C THR A 235 -3.10 8.90 3.65
N ALA A 236 -3.76 8.09 2.84
CA ALA A 236 -5.19 7.82 3.01
C ALA A 236 -5.48 6.92 4.23
N LEU A 237 -4.70 5.86 4.41
CA LEU A 237 -4.98 4.79 5.36
C LEU A 237 -4.11 4.80 6.60
N HIS A 238 -2.84 5.21 6.48
CA HIS A 238 -1.82 4.94 7.49
C HIS A 238 -1.39 6.18 8.25
N TYR A 239 -1.22 6.06 9.55
CA TYR A 239 -0.37 6.92 10.34
C TYR A 239 1.09 6.49 10.10
N ILE A 240 1.91 7.39 9.56
CA ILE A 240 3.34 7.16 9.28
C ILE A 240 4.12 8.36 9.76
N ASN A 241 4.98 8.20 10.76
CA ASN A 241 5.94 9.24 11.10
C ASN A 241 7.19 9.11 10.20
N TYR A 242 7.47 10.18 9.45
CA TYR A 242 8.54 10.24 8.45
C TYR A 242 9.48 11.41 8.71
N GLU A 243 10.25 11.34 9.81
CA GLU A 243 11.24 12.38 10.17
C GLU A 243 12.40 11.78 10.99
N PRO A 244 13.62 11.72 10.46
CA PRO A 244 14.11 11.94 9.07
C PRO A 244 13.94 10.71 8.17
N CYS A 245 13.47 9.61 8.71
CA CYS A 245 13.13 8.36 8.02
C CYS A 245 11.86 7.76 8.65
N VAL A 246 11.30 6.72 8.04
CA VAL A 246 10.11 6.07 8.61
C VAL A 246 10.46 5.47 9.97
N GLU A 247 9.84 6.01 11.02
CA GLU A 247 10.03 5.58 12.41
C GLU A 247 9.46 4.17 12.64
N ILE A 248 10.14 3.39 13.49
CA ILE A 248 9.53 2.20 14.10
C ILE A 248 8.78 2.69 15.35
N LEU A 249 7.44 2.65 15.28
CA LEU A 249 6.54 3.23 16.26
C LEU A 249 6.62 2.48 17.59
N ARG A 250 6.51 3.24 18.69
CA ARG A 250 6.51 2.75 20.07
C ARG A 250 5.34 3.36 20.85
N GLU A 251 5.17 2.96 22.08
CA GLU A 251 4.11 3.38 23.01
C GLU A 251 4.02 4.90 23.22
N ASN A 252 5.14 5.63 23.07
CA ASN A 252 5.15 7.10 23.16
C ASN A 252 4.35 7.78 22.03
N ARG A 253 4.04 7.07 20.93
CA ARG A 253 3.20 7.56 19.83
C ARG A 253 1.72 7.18 19.97
N TYR A 254 1.34 6.47 21.01
CA TYR A 254 -0.02 5.92 21.16
C TYR A 254 -1.12 6.98 21.00
N TYR A 255 -1.05 8.07 21.75
CA TYR A 255 -2.09 9.12 21.70
C TYR A 255 -2.17 9.81 20.34
N GLU A 256 -1.03 10.04 19.71
CA GLU A 256 -0.94 10.64 18.38
C GLU A 256 -1.55 9.72 17.32
N ILE A 257 -1.27 8.40 17.40
CA ILE A 257 -1.84 7.38 16.54
C ILE A 257 -3.35 7.31 16.69
N MET A 258 -3.85 7.18 17.92
CA MET A 258 -5.28 7.06 18.19
C MET A 258 -6.07 8.32 17.78
N SER A 259 -5.49 9.50 17.91
CA SER A 259 -6.12 10.76 17.46
C SER A 259 -6.03 11.01 15.96
N SER A 260 -5.23 10.26 15.22
CA SER A 260 -4.94 10.51 13.80
C SER A 260 -6.11 10.24 12.84
N GLN A 261 -7.14 9.53 13.28
CA GLN A 261 -8.24 9.02 12.45
C GLN A 261 -7.81 8.11 11.28
N LYS A 262 -6.56 7.64 11.28
CA LYS A 262 -6.06 6.67 10.30
C LYS A 262 -6.50 5.26 10.68
N LEU A 263 -6.62 4.39 9.67
CA LEU A 263 -7.09 3.02 9.89
C LEU A 263 -5.98 2.08 10.35
N PHE A 264 -4.76 2.37 9.94
CA PHE A 264 -3.56 1.58 10.24
C PHE A 264 -2.41 2.49 10.68
N CYS A 265 -1.44 1.92 11.38
CA CYS A 265 -0.17 2.60 11.68
C CYS A 265 1.03 1.82 11.11
N ARG A 266 2.13 2.55 10.86
CA ARG A 266 3.34 2.04 10.22
C ARG A 266 4.58 2.87 10.61
N LYS A 267 5.74 2.26 10.88
CA LYS A 267 6.05 0.84 10.92
C LYS A 267 6.00 0.32 12.34
N VAL A 268 5.49 -0.89 12.50
CA VAL A 268 5.62 -1.66 13.73
C VAL A 268 6.59 -2.83 13.52
N LYS A 269 7.20 -3.31 14.62
CA LYS A 269 8.17 -4.40 14.63
C LYS A 269 8.05 -5.20 15.92
N ALA A 270 8.04 -6.52 15.81
CA ALA A 270 8.06 -7.42 16.96
C ALA A 270 9.27 -7.15 17.87
N GLY A 271 9.09 -7.23 19.17
CA GLY A 271 10.09 -6.93 20.19
C GLY A 271 10.38 -5.43 20.38
N VAL A 272 9.81 -4.54 19.56
CA VAL A 272 10.01 -3.08 19.63
C VAL A 272 8.70 -2.33 19.82
N SER A 273 7.66 -2.75 19.12
CA SER A 273 6.34 -2.10 19.11
C SER A 273 5.28 -2.87 19.90
N ASP A 274 5.67 -3.92 20.62
CA ASP A 274 4.73 -4.83 21.28
C ASP A 274 3.84 -4.10 22.28
N GLN A 275 4.44 -3.23 23.12
CA GLN A 275 3.70 -2.43 24.09
C GLN A 275 2.69 -1.49 23.41
N LEU A 276 3.04 -0.84 22.31
CA LEU A 276 2.12 -0.01 21.53
C LEU A 276 0.94 -0.84 21.01
N MET A 277 1.23 -1.99 20.41
CA MET A 277 0.20 -2.86 19.85
C MET A 277 -0.73 -3.42 20.94
N ASP A 278 -0.18 -3.78 22.11
CA ASP A 278 -0.97 -4.23 23.26
C ASP A 278 -1.89 -3.11 23.80
N MET A 279 -1.43 -1.85 23.81
CA MET A 279 -2.25 -0.70 24.19
C MET A 279 -3.41 -0.48 23.21
N ILE A 280 -3.15 -0.61 21.90
CA ILE A 280 -4.19 -0.51 20.87
C ILE A 280 -5.21 -1.65 21.02
N ASP A 281 -4.74 -2.89 21.18
CA ASP A 281 -5.60 -4.05 21.34
C ASP A 281 -6.50 -3.93 22.58
N LYS A 282 -5.94 -3.44 23.69
CA LYS A 282 -6.70 -3.21 24.94
C LYS A 282 -7.77 -2.13 24.77
N ALA A 283 -7.46 -1.03 24.09
CA ALA A 283 -8.44 0.01 23.80
C ALA A 283 -9.59 -0.54 22.95
N ASN A 284 -9.26 -1.30 21.90
CA ASN A 284 -10.23 -1.92 21.01
C ASN A 284 -11.12 -2.97 21.69
N GLN A 285 -10.63 -3.65 22.74
CA GLN A 285 -11.42 -4.58 23.53
C GLN A 285 -12.39 -3.86 24.46
N SER A 286 -11.99 -2.74 25.07
CA SER A 286 -12.84 -1.95 25.96
C SER A 286 -14.01 -1.26 25.26
N GLU A 287 -13.86 -0.91 23.99
CA GLU A 287 -14.95 -0.36 23.17
C GLU A 287 -16.01 -1.41 22.77
N ARG A 288 -15.68 -2.71 22.86
CA ARG A 288 -16.61 -3.83 22.59
C ARG A 288 -17.52 -4.19 23.77
N ILE A 289 -17.28 -3.67 24.98
CA ILE A 289 -18.16 -3.88 26.14
C ILE A 289 -19.27 -2.84 26.03
N PRO A 290 -20.54 -3.22 25.74
CA PRO A 290 -21.65 -2.28 25.77
C PRO A 290 -21.74 -1.68 27.19
N GLN A 291 -21.93 -0.37 27.31
CA GLN A 291 -22.32 0.26 28.54
C GLN A 291 -23.78 -0.14 28.91
N HIS A 292 -23.97 -1.42 29.22
CA HIS A 292 -25.20 -1.90 29.87
C HIS A 292 -24.88 -2.14 31.32
N GLU A 293 -24.87 -1.07 32.10
CA GLU A 293 -25.12 -1.09 33.56
C GLU A 293 -25.05 0.34 34.07
N HIS A 294 -26.14 1.07 33.93
CA HIS A 294 -26.54 2.14 34.82
C HIS A 294 -27.99 2.57 34.50
N GLU A 295 -28.93 1.65 34.78
CA GLU A 295 -30.31 2.02 35.11
C GLU A 295 -30.80 1.00 36.16
N THR A 296 -30.57 1.31 37.41
CA THR A 296 -31.38 0.83 38.50
C THR A 296 -31.59 1.99 39.46
#